data_ce58cfcbcb1681b588e02f90bedec7a9
#
_entry.id   ce58cfcbcb1681b588e02f90bedec7a9
#
_cell.length_a   1.000
_cell.length_b   1.000
_cell.length_c   1.000
_cell.angle_alpha   90.00
_cell.angle_beta   90.00
_cell.angle_gamma   90.00
#
_symmetry.space_group_name_H-M   'P 1'
#
loop_
_entity.id
_entity.type
_entity.pdbx_description
1 polymer ?
#
loop_
_entity_poly.entity_id
_entity_poly.type
_entity_poly.pdbx_seq_one_letter_code
_entity_poly.pdbx_strand_id
1 'polypeptide(L)'
;MRESLKTYCLRIGKPHLLREWLYAKNEQTPDHVASASRMKVWWQCGHGHVWESRIDSRSQQGSGCPYCSNHTLLPGYNDLASQRPDLAAQWYQPLNGSLTPKQVLHSSHHKAWWQCALGHVWKTEILVRTVGGHGCPICAGQGKHSVIYNGLV
;
A
#
# COMPACT_ATOMS: atom_id res chain seq x y z
N MET A 1 26.73 27.77 2.73
CA MET A 1 27.07 26.35 2.66
C MET A 1 25.86 25.54 3.05
N ARG A 2 25.52 24.55 2.25
CA ARG A 2 24.34 23.74 2.53
C ARG A 2 24.66 22.66 3.57
N GLU A 3 23.72 22.46 4.47
CA GLU A 3 23.85 21.43 5.48
C GLU A 3 23.76 20.04 4.82
N SER A 4 24.62 19.11 5.21
CA SER A 4 24.54 17.75 4.69
C SER A 4 23.34 17.03 5.27
N LEU A 5 22.89 15.98 4.58
CA LEU A 5 21.78 15.17 5.07
C LEU A 5 22.12 14.57 6.44
N LYS A 6 23.36 14.09 6.61
CA LYS A 6 23.78 13.50 7.87
C LYS A 6 23.65 14.50 9.02
N THR A 7 24.21 15.70 8.85
CA THR A 7 24.14 16.73 9.87
C THR A 7 22.71 17.13 10.19
N TYR A 8 21.90 17.29 9.15
CA TYR A 8 20.49 17.64 9.29
C TYR A 8 19.73 16.60 10.09
N CYS A 9 19.90 15.30 9.76
CA CYS A 9 19.19 14.24 10.44
C CYS A 9 19.55 14.13 11.92
N LEU A 10 20.80 14.34 12.24
CA LEU A 10 21.25 14.28 13.62
C LEU A 10 20.75 15.48 14.42
N ARG A 11 20.69 16.65 13.77
CA ARG A 11 20.24 17.89 14.41
C ARG A 11 18.73 17.87 14.73
N ILE A 12 17.91 17.36 13.79
CA ILE A 12 16.45 17.40 13.95
C ILE A 12 15.86 16.11 14.50
N GLY A 13 16.69 15.13 14.83
CA GLY A 13 16.22 13.89 15.44
C GLY A 13 15.58 12.91 14.46
N LYS A 14 16.11 12.80 13.24
CA LYS A 14 15.66 11.82 12.24
C LYS A 14 16.77 10.87 11.85
N PRO A 15 17.43 10.20 12.80
CA PRO A 15 18.54 9.30 12.49
C PRO A 15 18.10 8.09 11.66
N HIS A 16 16.81 7.76 11.66
CA HIS A 16 16.31 6.63 10.87
C HIS A 16 16.57 6.80 9.38
N LEU A 17 16.63 8.04 8.87
CA LEU A 17 16.95 8.27 7.46
C LEU A 17 18.35 7.78 7.11
N LEU A 18 19.27 7.92 8.06
CA LEU A 18 20.64 7.46 7.85
C LEU A 18 20.73 5.94 7.86
N ARG A 19 19.90 5.28 8.66
CA ARG A 19 19.82 3.83 8.69
C ARG A 19 19.17 3.25 7.45
N GLU A 20 18.24 4.00 6.86
CA GLU A 20 17.50 3.55 5.68
C GLU A 20 18.18 3.91 4.37
N TRP A 21 19.25 4.67 4.42
CA TRP A 21 20.07 4.96 3.24
C TRP A 21 20.71 3.66 2.74
N LEU A 22 20.43 3.30 1.48
CA LEU A 22 20.92 2.03 0.94
C LEU A 22 22.31 2.21 0.36
N TYR A 23 23.30 2.02 1.20
CA TYR A 23 24.70 2.27 0.84
C TYR A 23 25.18 1.39 -0.33
N ALA A 24 24.61 0.21 -0.48
CA ALA A 24 25.03 -0.72 -1.53
C ALA A 24 24.63 -0.24 -2.93
N LYS A 25 23.59 0.59 -3.03
CA LYS A 25 23.09 1.08 -4.33
C LYS A 25 23.40 2.53 -4.60
N ASN A 26 23.70 3.30 -3.58
CA ASN A 26 23.99 4.72 -3.72
C ASN A 26 25.50 4.95 -3.87
N GLU A 27 25.85 5.80 -4.81
CA GLU A 27 27.27 6.13 -5.01
C GLU A 27 27.80 7.08 -3.95
N GLN A 28 26.92 7.91 -3.38
CA GLN A 28 27.28 8.89 -2.37
C GLN A 28 26.76 8.48 -1.00
N THR A 29 27.28 9.14 0.03
CA THR A 29 26.88 8.91 1.40
C THR A 29 26.16 10.15 1.94
N PRO A 30 25.38 10.02 3.05
CA PRO A 30 24.58 11.15 3.56
C PRO A 30 25.39 12.37 3.96
N ASP A 31 26.66 12.23 4.25
CA ASP A 31 27.51 13.38 4.59
C ASP A 31 28.01 14.14 3.35
N HIS A 32 27.77 13.60 2.15
CA HIS A 32 28.19 14.23 0.90
C HIS A 32 27.03 14.77 0.07
N VAL A 33 25.80 14.73 0.59
CA VAL A 33 24.63 15.25 -0.12
C VAL A 33 23.93 16.30 0.74
N ALA A 34 23.30 17.26 0.09
CA ALA A 34 22.55 18.29 0.79
C ALA A 34 21.23 17.75 1.32
N SER A 35 20.80 18.21 2.49
CA SER A 35 19.56 17.77 3.13
C SER A 35 18.31 18.09 2.31
N ALA A 36 18.34 19.15 1.50
CA ALA A 36 17.22 19.55 0.67
C ALA A 36 17.42 19.21 -0.81
N SER A 37 18.31 18.28 -1.10
CA SER A 37 18.59 17.88 -2.48
C SER A 37 17.39 17.22 -3.13
N ARG A 38 17.20 17.50 -4.42
CA ARG A 38 16.16 16.86 -5.23
C ARG A 38 16.66 15.57 -5.89
N MET A 39 17.88 15.18 -5.59
CA MET A 39 18.45 13.97 -6.16
C MET A 39 17.72 12.73 -5.65
N LYS A 40 17.41 11.80 -6.56
CA LYS A 40 16.81 10.51 -6.19
C LYS A 40 17.90 9.55 -5.76
N VAL A 41 17.69 8.91 -4.63
CA VAL A 41 18.61 7.90 -4.11
C VAL A 41 17.80 6.70 -3.62
N TRP A 42 18.51 5.62 -3.36
CA TRP A 42 17.86 4.37 -2.93
C TRP A 42 17.80 4.28 -1.42
N TRP A 43 16.68 3.75 -0.94
CA TRP A 43 16.38 3.58 0.48
C TRP A 43 15.93 2.16 0.75
N GLN A 44 16.11 1.71 1.99
CA GLN A 44 15.60 0.42 2.44
C GLN A 44 15.03 0.57 3.83
N CYS A 45 13.76 0.19 4.01
CA CYS A 45 13.11 0.29 5.32
C CYS A 45 13.45 -0.90 6.21
N GLY A 46 13.01 -0.85 7.47
CA GLY A 46 13.25 -1.91 8.44
C GLY A 46 12.66 -3.26 8.06
N HIS A 47 11.68 -3.27 7.15
CA HIS A 47 11.09 -4.50 6.65
C HIS A 47 11.77 -5.03 5.39
N GLY A 48 12.83 -4.37 4.94
CA GLY A 48 13.59 -4.82 3.79
C GLY A 48 13.09 -4.32 2.44
N HIS A 49 12.06 -3.48 2.40
CA HIS A 49 11.59 -2.92 1.15
C HIS A 49 12.58 -1.89 0.61
N VAL A 50 12.83 -1.95 -0.70
CA VAL A 50 13.79 -1.06 -1.36
C VAL A 50 13.03 -0.19 -2.36
N TRP A 51 13.28 1.12 -2.32
CA TRP A 51 12.64 2.05 -3.26
C TRP A 51 13.55 3.23 -3.53
N GLU A 52 13.26 3.98 -4.56
CA GLU A 52 13.99 5.18 -4.93
C GLU A 52 13.12 6.39 -4.64
N SER A 53 13.69 7.40 -4.00
CA SER A 53 12.97 8.63 -3.66
C SER A 53 13.94 9.79 -3.54
N ARG A 54 13.43 11.00 -3.77
CA ARG A 54 14.22 12.21 -3.63
C ARG A 54 14.58 12.42 -2.16
N ILE A 55 15.77 12.96 -1.94
CA ILE A 55 16.24 13.23 -0.59
C ILE A 55 15.29 14.19 0.12
N ASP A 56 14.90 15.29 -0.55
CA ASP A 56 14.02 16.30 0.07
C ASP A 56 12.63 15.76 0.40
N SER A 57 12.14 14.77 -0.33
CA SER A 57 10.86 14.15 0.00
C SER A 57 10.90 13.48 1.36
N ARG A 58 12.04 12.93 1.74
CA ARG A 58 12.19 12.27 3.03
C ARG A 58 12.60 13.23 4.13
N SER A 59 13.54 14.13 3.85
CA SER A 59 14.08 15.03 4.87
C SER A 59 13.14 16.19 5.18
N GLN A 60 12.54 16.79 4.15
CA GLN A 60 11.70 17.99 4.30
C GLN A 60 10.22 17.66 4.39
N GLN A 61 9.75 16.70 3.59
CA GLN A 61 8.32 16.37 3.51
C GLN A 61 7.92 15.19 4.38
N GLY A 62 8.88 14.46 4.90
CA GLY A 62 8.61 13.37 5.84
C GLY A 62 8.03 12.10 5.24
N SER A 63 8.14 11.90 3.92
CA SER A 63 7.64 10.67 3.30
C SER A 63 8.47 9.47 3.73
N GLY A 64 7.80 8.31 3.83
CA GLY A 64 8.43 7.06 4.24
C GLY A 64 8.37 6.01 3.15
N CYS A 65 8.48 4.75 3.55
CA CYS A 65 8.40 3.63 2.63
C CYS A 65 7.01 3.57 1.99
N PRO A 66 6.91 3.64 0.66
CA PRO A 66 5.61 3.63 -0.02
C PRO A 66 4.88 2.30 0.11
N TYR A 67 5.60 1.22 0.37
CA TYR A 67 4.99 -0.10 0.53
C TYR A 67 4.43 -0.28 1.94
N CYS A 68 5.17 0.14 2.96
CA CYS A 68 4.69 0.08 4.35
C CYS A 68 3.47 0.99 4.56
N SER A 69 3.41 2.12 3.85
CA SER A 69 2.31 3.07 3.95
C SER A 69 1.16 2.77 3.00
N ASN A 70 1.26 1.70 2.22
CA ASN A 70 0.24 1.27 1.27
C ASN A 70 -0.04 2.28 0.15
N HIS A 71 0.94 3.09 -0.20
CA HIS A 71 0.82 4.00 -1.33
C HIS A 71 1.12 3.30 -2.66
N THR A 72 1.94 2.27 -2.63
CA THR A 72 2.35 1.54 -3.82
C THR A 72 2.19 0.06 -3.58
N LEU A 73 1.62 -0.63 -4.58
CA LEU A 73 1.41 -2.07 -4.49
C LEU A 73 2.74 -2.82 -4.55
N LEU A 74 2.94 -3.70 -3.58
CA LEU A 74 4.05 -4.66 -3.60
C LEU A 74 3.43 -6.06 -3.50
N PRO A 75 3.29 -6.76 -4.63
CA PRO A 75 2.67 -8.10 -4.61
C PRO A 75 3.39 -9.04 -3.65
N GLY A 76 2.61 -9.76 -2.86
CA GLY A 76 3.13 -10.64 -1.83
C GLY A 76 3.29 -9.96 -0.47
N TYR A 77 3.07 -8.64 -0.40
CA TYR A 77 3.18 -7.92 0.86
C TYR A 77 1.89 -7.18 1.24
N ASN A 78 1.48 -6.20 0.42
CA ASN A 78 0.30 -5.38 0.75
C ASN A 78 -0.88 -5.56 -0.19
N ASP A 79 -0.85 -6.57 -1.03
CA ASP A 79 -1.99 -6.91 -1.87
C ASP A 79 -3.08 -7.60 -1.06
N LEU A 80 -4.30 -7.59 -1.58
CA LEU A 80 -5.45 -8.16 -0.88
C LEU A 80 -5.26 -9.65 -0.58
N ALA A 81 -4.75 -10.41 -1.55
CA ALA A 81 -4.59 -11.85 -1.38
C ALA A 81 -3.62 -12.21 -0.27
N SER A 82 -2.55 -11.43 -0.11
CA SER A 82 -1.54 -11.67 0.93
C SER A 82 -2.02 -11.26 2.31
N GLN A 83 -2.72 -10.12 2.40
CA GLN A 83 -3.15 -9.56 3.67
C GLN A 83 -4.46 -10.17 4.18
N ARG A 84 -5.37 -10.49 3.28
CA ARG A 84 -6.68 -11.01 3.63
C ARG A 84 -7.06 -12.15 2.68
N PRO A 85 -6.42 -13.31 2.83
CA PRO A 85 -6.76 -14.46 1.98
C PRO A 85 -8.21 -14.90 2.15
N ASP A 86 -8.80 -14.67 3.33
CA ASP A 86 -10.21 -14.95 3.57
C ASP A 86 -11.12 -14.16 2.65
N LEU A 87 -10.83 -12.86 2.47
CA LEU A 87 -11.62 -12.01 1.58
C LEU A 87 -11.29 -12.28 0.12
N ALA A 88 -10.03 -12.60 -0.18
CA ALA A 88 -9.63 -12.95 -1.53
C ALA A 88 -10.39 -14.19 -2.04
N ALA A 89 -10.73 -15.11 -1.14
CA ALA A 89 -11.50 -16.29 -1.49
C ALA A 89 -12.93 -15.95 -1.91
N GLN A 90 -13.43 -14.77 -1.51
CA GLN A 90 -14.76 -14.29 -1.90
C GLN A 90 -14.74 -13.37 -3.11
N TRP A 91 -13.57 -13.13 -3.70
CA TRP A 91 -13.43 -12.33 -4.91
C TRP A 91 -14.18 -12.98 -6.05
N TYR A 92 -15.15 -12.25 -6.65
CA TYR A 92 -15.95 -12.80 -7.72
C TYR A 92 -15.33 -12.48 -9.08
N GLN A 93 -14.45 -13.34 -9.52
CA GLN A 93 -13.65 -13.10 -10.74
C GLN A 93 -14.48 -12.84 -11.99
N PRO A 94 -15.62 -13.52 -12.24
CA PRO A 94 -16.38 -13.31 -13.48
C PRO A 94 -16.80 -11.86 -13.74
N LEU A 95 -17.07 -11.08 -12.68
CA LEU A 95 -17.45 -9.68 -12.83
C LEU A 95 -16.30 -8.71 -12.60
N ASN A 96 -15.16 -9.20 -12.15
CA ASN A 96 -13.97 -8.37 -11.92
C ASN A 96 -13.04 -8.33 -13.13
N GLY A 97 -13.42 -8.99 -14.22
CA GLY A 97 -12.63 -9.00 -15.43
C GLY A 97 -11.30 -9.72 -15.24
N SER A 98 -10.22 -9.08 -15.65
CA SER A 98 -8.88 -9.66 -15.51
C SER A 98 -8.20 -9.25 -14.18
N LEU A 99 -8.82 -8.38 -13.41
CA LEU A 99 -8.24 -7.91 -12.15
C LEU A 99 -8.34 -9.00 -11.08
N THR A 100 -7.23 -9.27 -10.40
CA THR A 100 -7.16 -10.31 -9.37
C THR A 100 -6.81 -9.71 -8.01
N PRO A 101 -7.06 -10.44 -6.91
CA PRO A 101 -6.72 -9.94 -5.57
C PRO A 101 -5.23 -9.68 -5.34
N LYS A 102 -4.36 -10.24 -6.18
CA LYS A 102 -2.92 -10.01 -6.09
C LYS A 102 -2.50 -8.69 -6.73
N GLN A 103 -3.40 -8.06 -7.47
CA GLN A 103 -3.13 -6.85 -8.23
C GLN A 103 -3.71 -5.60 -7.59
N VAL A 104 -4.29 -5.71 -6.42
CA VAL A 104 -4.91 -4.58 -5.71
C VAL A 104 -4.39 -4.49 -4.29
N LEU A 105 -4.27 -3.26 -3.79
CA LEU A 105 -3.94 -3.02 -2.40
C LEU A 105 -5.11 -3.43 -1.50
N HIS A 106 -4.81 -4.01 -0.34
CA HIS A 106 -5.87 -4.37 0.61
C HIS A 106 -6.58 -3.13 1.17
N SER A 107 -6.00 -1.96 1.01
CA SER A 107 -6.57 -0.68 1.44
C SER A 107 -7.16 0.13 0.29
N SER A 108 -7.37 -0.48 -0.87
CA SER A 108 -7.84 0.21 -2.06
C SER A 108 -9.30 0.65 -1.93
N HIS A 109 -9.62 1.81 -2.51
CA HIS A 109 -11.00 2.28 -2.66
C HIS A 109 -11.67 1.73 -3.91
N HIS A 110 -10.99 0.88 -4.66
CA HIS A 110 -11.55 0.27 -5.85
C HIS A 110 -12.77 -0.58 -5.50
N LYS A 111 -13.85 -0.42 -6.25
CA LYS A 111 -15.05 -1.22 -6.07
C LYS A 111 -14.89 -2.53 -6.83
N ALA A 112 -15.06 -3.62 -6.10
CA ALA A 112 -14.92 -4.95 -6.68
C ALA A 112 -16.17 -5.78 -6.39
N TRP A 113 -16.34 -6.85 -7.14
CA TRP A 113 -17.44 -7.80 -6.96
C TRP A 113 -17.01 -8.94 -6.06
N TRP A 114 -17.91 -9.36 -5.18
CA TRP A 114 -17.67 -10.38 -4.17
C TRP A 114 -18.79 -11.41 -4.18
N GLN A 115 -18.49 -12.61 -3.72
CA GLN A 115 -19.48 -13.66 -3.58
C GLN A 115 -19.33 -14.31 -2.21
N CYS A 116 -20.43 -14.40 -1.44
CA CYS A 116 -20.40 -15.06 -0.14
C CYS A 116 -20.58 -16.57 -0.30
N ALA A 117 -20.47 -17.30 0.83
CA ALA A 117 -20.58 -18.76 0.83
C ALA A 117 -21.94 -19.24 0.35
N LEU A 118 -22.98 -18.41 0.49
CA LEU A 118 -24.35 -18.75 0.04
C LEU A 118 -24.60 -18.39 -1.42
N GLY A 119 -23.60 -17.83 -2.10
CA GLY A 119 -23.72 -17.52 -3.52
C GLY A 119 -24.19 -16.12 -3.85
N HIS A 120 -24.44 -15.28 -2.85
CA HIS A 120 -24.84 -13.89 -3.11
C HIS A 120 -23.67 -13.10 -3.67
N VAL A 121 -23.93 -12.28 -4.68
CA VAL A 121 -22.90 -11.48 -5.33
C VAL A 121 -23.25 -9.99 -5.17
N TRP A 122 -22.27 -9.21 -4.74
CA TRP A 122 -22.47 -7.77 -4.56
C TRP A 122 -21.19 -7.01 -4.88
N LYS A 123 -21.29 -5.69 -5.02
CA LYS A 123 -20.19 -4.82 -5.34
C LYS A 123 -19.94 -3.84 -4.21
N THR A 124 -18.69 -3.74 -3.76
CA THR A 124 -18.31 -2.76 -2.75
C THR A 124 -16.79 -2.50 -2.80
N GLU A 125 -16.38 -1.40 -2.18
CA GLU A 125 -14.95 -1.08 -2.12
C GLU A 125 -14.19 -2.12 -1.30
N ILE A 126 -12.97 -2.38 -1.72
CA ILE A 126 -12.09 -3.30 -1.02
C ILE A 126 -11.89 -2.83 0.42
N LEU A 127 -11.63 -1.54 0.62
CA LEU A 127 -11.39 -0.96 1.95
C LEU A 127 -12.57 -1.18 2.90
N VAL A 128 -13.80 -1.13 2.39
CA VAL A 128 -15.00 -1.35 3.19
C VAL A 128 -14.99 -2.75 3.80
N ARG A 129 -14.44 -3.72 3.10
CA ARG A 129 -14.37 -5.08 3.60
C ARG A 129 -13.16 -5.30 4.51
N THR A 130 -12.00 -4.74 4.16
CA THR A 130 -10.78 -4.97 4.94
C THR A 130 -10.76 -4.19 6.25
N VAL A 131 -11.07 -2.89 6.20
CA VAL A 131 -11.04 -2.02 7.37
C VAL A 131 -12.41 -1.94 8.02
N GLY A 132 -13.45 -1.80 7.21
CA GLY A 132 -14.82 -1.69 7.72
C GLY A 132 -15.40 -2.99 8.23
N GLY A 133 -14.86 -4.13 7.81
CA GLY A 133 -15.35 -5.44 8.26
C GLY A 133 -16.72 -5.83 7.74
N HIS A 134 -17.22 -5.16 6.72
CA HIS A 134 -18.56 -5.43 6.18
C HIS A 134 -18.57 -6.72 5.35
N GLY A 135 -19.57 -7.56 5.59
CA GLY A 135 -19.77 -8.78 4.84
C GLY A 135 -20.86 -8.65 3.80
N CYS A 136 -21.45 -9.79 3.42
CA CYS A 136 -22.54 -9.81 2.45
C CYS A 136 -23.76 -9.06 2.96
N PRO A 137 -24.23 -8.03 2.25
CA PRO A 137 -25.39 -7.26 2.69
C PRO A 137 -26.69 -8.05 2.68
N ILE A 138 -26.78 -9.07 1.82
CA ILE A 138 -27.96 -9.92 1.77
C ILE A 138 -28.02 -10.81 3.00
N CYS A 139 -26.90 -11.41 3.37
CA CYS A 139 -26.81 -12.24 4.58
C CYS A 139 -27.07 -11.40 5.82
N ALA A 140 -26.74 -10.13 5.81
CA ALA A 140 -26.95 -9.22 6.93
C ALA A 140 -28.37 -8.64 6.96
N GLY A 141 -29.22 -9.01 6.01
CA GLY A 141 -30.57 -8.50 5.95
C GLY A 141 -30.70 -7.10 5.36
N GLN A 142 -29.68 -6.61 4.68
CA GLN A 142 -29.63 -5.27 4.10
C GLN A 142 -29.84 -5.31 2.60
N GLY A 143 -30.90 -5.93 2.15
CA GLY A 143 -31.11 -6.20 0.74
C GLY A 143 -31.29 -5.01 -0.18
N LYS A 144 -31.14 -3.79 0.33
CA LYS A 144 -31.30 -2.57 -0.48
C LYS A 144 -30.00 -2.03 -1.03
N HIS A 145 -28.90 -2.74 -0.83
CA HIS A 145 -27.64 -2.19 -1.27
C HIS A 145 -27.44 -2.39 -2.72
N SER A 146 -27.20 -1.29 -3.31
CA SER A 146 -26.68 -1.12 -4.61
C SER A 146 -26.65 -2.39 -5.42
N VAL A 147 -26.02 -2.49 -6.41
CA VAL A 147 -26.08 -3.54 -7.38
C VAL A 147 -25.84 -4.88 -6.73
N ILE A 148 -26.92 -5.66 -6.57
CA ILE A 148 -26.84 -7.02 -6.07
C ILE A 148 -27.12 -7.95 -7.23
N TYR A 149 -26.16 -8.84 -7.46
CA TYR A 149 -26.28 -9.85 -8.49
C TYR A 149 -26.28 -11.19 -7.79
N ASN A 150 -27.35 -11.97 -7.95
CA ASN A 150 -27.51 -13.20 -7.18
C ASN A 150 -26.89 -14.42 -7.84
N GLY A 151 -26.27 -14.26 -8.98
CA GLY A 151 -25.57 -15.37 -9.64
C GLY A 151 -26.43 -16.44 -10.24
N LEU A 152 -27.75 -16.29 -10.15
CA LEU A 152 -28.67 -17.30 -10.65
C LEU A 152 -29.17 -16.98 -12.04
N VAL A 153 -28.70 -15.96 -12.58
CA VAL A 153 -29.17 -15.49 -13.87
C VAL A 153 -28.47 -16.22 -14.98
#